data_59acce19e2c1e98da82b159df5c981c6
#
_entry.id   59acce19e2c1e98da82b159df5c981c6
#
_cell.length_a   1.000
_cell.length_b   1.000
_cell.length_c   1.000
_cell.angle_alpha   90.00
_cell.angle_beta   90.00
_cell.angle_gamma   90.00
#
_symmetry.space_group_name_H-M   'P 1'
#
loop_
_entity.id
_entity.type
_entity.pdbx_description
1 polymer ?
#
loop_
_entity_poly.entity_id
_entity_poly.type
_entity_poly.pdbx_seq_one_letter_code
_entity_poly.pdbx_strand_id
1 'polypeptide(L)'
;MPRRSSALRFVLPLVGSLGVAALVGCGPGTSRIEVADAVVPVPATADSAAIYLRITNDGDADDRLLKVSTPRAELTTLHKTTVDPDGRATMAGVGSVKIPAGETVSLSPGGLHLMMLQPDRLAAGDTVDLTLTFEQAGTVTVPATVTDDIDDVVGRG
;
A
#
# COMPACT_ATOMS: atom_id res chain seq x y z
N MET A 1 -34.89 -13.56 87.04
CA MET A 1 -34.25 -12.45 86.32
C MET A 1 -33.85 -12.94 84.96
N PRO A 2 -34.58 -12.60 83.90
CA PRO A 2 -34.27 -13.10 82.57
C PRO A 2 -33.32 -12.13 81.82
N ARG A 3 -32.25 -12.70 81.23
CA ARG A 3 -31.31 -12.01 80.36
C ARG A 3 -31.93 -11.80 78.96
N ARG A 4 -31.99 -10.58 78.52
CA ARG A 4 -32.38 -10.20 77.15
C ARG A 4 -31.17 -10.37 76.22
N SER A 5 -31.29 -11.28 75.27
CA SER A 5 -30.34 -11.40 74.16
C SER A 5 -30.75 -10.44 73.06
N SER A 6 -29.88 -9.47 72.76
CA SER A 6 -30.04 -8.55 71.65
C SER A 6 -29.47 -9.22 70.41
N ALA A 7 -30.32 -9.54 69.44
CA ALA A 7 -29.89 -10.03 68.09
C ALA A 7 -29.49 -8.86 67.25
N LEU A 8 -28.20 -8.78 66.97
CA LEU A 8 -27.59 -7.83 65.98
C LEU A 8 -27.85 -8.32 64.57
N ARG A 9 -28.75 -7.63 63.89
CA ARG A 9 -29.00 -7.91 62.45
C ARG A 9 -27.93 -7.21 61.65
N PHE A 10 -27.03 -8.00 61.07
CA PHE A 10 -26.10 -7.55 60.00
C PHE A 10 -26.89 -7.36 58.70
N VAL A 11 -27.02 -6.10 58.28
CA VAL A 11 -27.50 -5.75 56.94
C VAL A 11 -26.27 -5.72 56.00
N LEU A 12 -26.22 -6.66 55.12
CA LEU A 12 -25.18 -6.74 54.07
C LEU A 12 -25.60 -5.79 52.93
N PRO A 13 -24.79 -4.79 52.53
CA PRO A 13 -25.10 -3.99 51.37
C PRO A 13 -24.77 -4.81 50.11
N LEU A 14 -25.76 -4.99 49.24
CA LEU A 14 -25.65 -5.55 47.91
C LEU A 14 -24.96 -4.51 47.02
N VAL A 15 -23.64 -4.66 46.82
CA VAL A 15 -22.88 -3.85 45.85
C VAL A 15 -23.23 -4.33 44.46
N GLY A 16 -24.13 -3.62 43.81
CA GLY A 16 -24.45 -3.80 42.40
C GLY A 16 -23.26 -3.39 41.52
N SER A 17 -22.59 -4.37 40.95
CA SER A 17 -21.53 -4.15 39.98
C SER A 17 -22.15 -3.67 38.65
N LEU A 18 -22.14 -2.36 38.40
CA LEU A 18 -22.49 -1.80 37.10
C LEU A 18 -21.36 -2.17 36.14
N GLY A 19 -21.57 -3.21 35.34
CA GLY A 19 -20.71 -3.56 34.22
C GLY A 19 -20.77 -2.45 33.15
N VAL A 20 -19.73 -1.63 33.10
CA VAL A 20 -19.51 -0.73 31.94
C VAL A 20 -19.17 -1.59 30.77
N ALA A 21 -20.13 -1.84 29.88
CA ALA A 21 -19.88 -2.39 28.55
C ALA A 21 -19.09 -1.34 27.78
N ALA A 22 -17.77 -1.54 27.63
CA ALA A 22 -16.96 -0.77 26.72
C ALA A 22 -17.46 -1.07 25.29
N LEU A 23 -18.18 -0.13 24.71
CA LEU A 23 -18.45 -0.11 23.28
C LEU A 23 -17.09 0.08 22.59
N VAL A 24 -16.50 -1.00 22.10
CA VAL A 24 -15.39 -0.95 21.15
C VAL A 24 -15.99 -0.34 19.88
N GLY A 25 -15.88 0.98 19.77
CA GLY A 25 -16.24 1.70 18.56
C GLY A 25 -15.30 1.23 17.44
N CYS A 26 -15.82 0.52 16.44
CA CYS A 26 -15.18 0.41 15.15
C CYS A 26 -15.11 1.83 14.58
N GLY A 27 -14.00 2.51 14.77
CA GLY A 27 -13.66 3.71 14.01
C GLY A 27 -13.53 3.35 12.52
N PRO A 28 -13.62 4.33 11.62
CA PRO A 28 -13.31 4.08 10.22
C PRO A 28 -11.90 3.47 10.14
N GLY A 29 -11.78 2.37 9.42
CA GLY A 29 -10.50 1.69 9.21
C GLY A 29 -9.44 2.65 8.63
N THR A 30 -8.19 2.35 8.83
CA THR A 30 -7.07 3.12 8.29
C THR A 30 -6.25 2.28 7.34
N SER A 31 -5.83 2.86 6.22
CA SER A 31 -4.84 2.23 5.35
C SER A 31 -3.43 2.41 5.94
N ARG A 32 -2.59 1.40 5.77
CA ARG A 32 -1.16 1.47 6.11
C ARG A 32 -0.35 0.94 4.94
N ILE A 33 0.21 1.86 4.17
CA ILE A 33 0.89 1.53 2.93
C ILE A 33 2.39 1.38 3.17
N GLU A 34 2.93 0.24 2.71
CA GLU A 34 4.35 -0.01 2.53
C GLU A 34 4.63 -0.20 1.03
N VAL A 35 5.70 0.44 0.54
CA VAL A 35 6.19 0.30 -0.84
C VAL A 35 7.58 -0.31 -0.79
N ALA A 36 7.78 -1.41 -1.50
CA ALA A 36 9.02 -2.17 -1.51
C ALA A 36 9.45 -2.55 -2.93
N ASP A 37 10.71 -2.96 -3.06
CA ASP A 37 11.30 -3.53 -4.27
C ASP A 37 11.15 -2.64 -5.50
N ALA A 38 11.26 -1.33 -5.32
CA ALA A 38 11.15 -0.39 -6.41
C ALA A 38 12.40 -0.43 -7.28
N VAL A 39 12.21 -0.80 -8.56
CA VAL A 39 13.29 -0.92 -9.55
C VAL A 39 12.90 -0.28 -10.87
N VAL A 40 13.91 0.21 -11.58
CA VAL A 40 13.82 0.75 -12.94
C VAL A 40 14.81 -0.02 -13.81
N PRO A 41 14.37 -0.89 -14.72
CA PRO A 41 15.29 -1.46 -15.71
C PRO A 41 15.97 -0.35 -16.50
N VAL A 42 17.28 -0.51 -16.79
CA VAL A 42 17.98 0.44 -17.66
C VAL A 42 17.18 0.60 -18.97
N PRO A 43 16.75 1.83 -19.33
CA PRO A 43 15.90 2.03 -20.48
C PRO A 43 16.59 1.63 -21.78
N ALA A 44 15.86 0.90 -22.63
CA ALA A 44 16.36 0.57 -23.97
C ALA A 44 16.34 1.78 -24.93
N THR A 45 15.51 2.79 -24.62
CA THR A 45 15.38 4.03 -25.40
C THR A 45 15.38 5.24 -24.46
N ALA A 46 15.64 6.42 -24.99
CA ALA A 46 15.61 7.66 -24.21
C ALA A 46 14.19 8.17 -23.93
N ASP A 47 13.17 7.63 -24.61
CA ASP A 47 11.83 8.21 -24.58
C ASP A 47 10.98 7.73 -23.42
N SER A 48 11.28 6.55 -22.88
CA SER A 48 10.49 5.97 -21.78
C SER A 48 11.27 4.95 -20.95
N ALA A 49 10.88 4.82 -19.67
CA ALA A 49 11.39 3.79 -18.76
C ALA A 49 10.25 3.20 -17.94
N ALA A 50 10.24 1.88 -17.80
CA ALA A 50 9.29 1.21 -16.90
C ALA A 50 9.78 1.29 -15.46
N ILE A 51 8.85 1.27 -14.50
CA ILE A 51 9.12 1.13 -13.07
C ILE A 51 8.25 -0.01 -12.55
N TYR A 52 8.85 -0.86 -11.72
CA TYR A 52 8.21 -1.97 -11.05
C TYR A 52 8.41 -1.85 -9.55
N LEU A 53 7.40 -2.25 -8.78
CA LEU A 53 7.44 -2.19 -7.32
C LEU A 53 6.30 -3.03 -6.72
N ARG A 54 6.33 -3.23 -5.41
CA ARG A 54 5.22 -3.82 -4.65
C ARG A 54 4.63 -2.80 -3.68
N ILE A 55 3.31 -2.83 -3.53
CA ILE A 55 2.57 -2.00 -2.59
C ILE A 55 1.77 -2.93 -1.69
N THR A 56 2.08 -2.92 -0.40
CA THR A 56 1.35 -3.68 0.62
C THR A 56 0.51 -2.71 1.45
N ASN A 57 -0.74 -3.08 1.71
CA ASN A 57 -1.60 -2.35 2.62
C ASN A 57 -1.83 -3.20 3.89
N ASP A 58 -1.04 -2.97 4.92
CA ASP A 58 -1.16 -3.64 6.23
C ASP A 58 -2.27 -3.06 7.11
N GLY A 59 -3.06 -2.14 6.57
CA GLY A 59 -4.20 -1.53 7.24
C GLY A 59 -5.47 -2.38 7.18
N ASP A 60 -6.52 -1.88 7.78
CA ASP A 60 -7.86 -2.48 7.84
C ASP A 60 -8.89 -1.76 6.94
N ALA A 61 -8.44 -0.77 6.16
CA ALA A 61 -9.23 -0.11 5.12
C ALA A 61 -8.53 -0.20 3.76
N ASP A 62 -9.32 -0.33 2.71
CA ASP A 62 -8.83 -0.26 1.32
C ASP A 62 -8.19 1.10 1.04
N ASP A 63 -7.19 1.13 0.17
CA ASP A 63 -6.61 2.37 -0.35
C ASP A 63 -6.55 2.33 -1.88
N ARG A 64 -6.08 3.41 -2.48
CA ARG A 64 -5.96 3.55 -3.92
C ARG A 64 -4.74 4.39 -4.27
N LEU A 65 -3.86 3.86 -5.12
CA LEU A 65 -2.79 4.65 -5.74
C LEU A 65 -3.40 5.53 -6.83
N LEU A 66 -3.29 6.84 -6.69
CA LEU A 66 -3.88 7.84 -7.60
C LEU A 66 -2.86 8.40 -8.58
N LYS A 67 -1.61 8.60 -8.12
CA LYS A 67 -0.58 9.27 -8.90
C LYS A 67 0.81 8.81 -8.48
N VAL A 68 1.72 8.79 -9.43
CA VAL A 68 3.16 8.68 -9.18
C VAL A 68 3.87 9.80 -9.93
N SER A 69 4.92 10.32 -9.34
CA SER A 69 5.79 11.33 -9.97
C SER A 69 7.24 11.14 -9.53
N THR A 70 8.15 11.66 -10.34
CA THR A 70 9.58 11.70 -10.04
C THR A 70 10.17 12.98 -10.64
N PRO A 71 11.20 13.58 -10.02
CA PRO A 71 11.91 14.70 -10.63
C PRO A 71 12.77 14.29 -11.84
N ARG A 72 12.94 12.98 -12.09
CA ARG A 72 13.77 12.40 -13.15
C ARG A 72 13.01 12.12 -14.46
N ALA A 73 11.73 12.54 -14.59
CA ALA A 73 10.93 12.40 -15.80
C ALA A 73 9.91 13.52 -15.92
N GLU A 74 9.54 13.86 -17.14
CA GLU A 74 8.52 14.87 -17.41
C GLU A 74 7.14 14.45 -16.88
N LEU A 75 6.81 13.15 -17.05
CA LEU A 75 5.54 12.57 -16.62
C LEU A 75 5.74 11.10 -16.23
N THR A 76 4.99 10.67 -15.20
CA THR A 76 4.89 9.25 -14.84
C THR A 76 3.42 8.84 -14.88
N THR A 77 3.12 7.73 -15.56
CA THR A 77 1.76 7.22 -15.79
C THR A 77 1.63 5.78 -15.33
N LEU A 78 0.41 5.41 -14.93
CA LEU A 78 0.02 4.03 -14.60
C LEU A 78 -0.50 3.33 -15.85
N HIS A 79 -0.01 2.12 -16.09
CA HIS A 79 -0.41 1.29 -17.23
C HIS A 79 -0.73 -0.14 -16.80
N LYS A 80 -1.53 -0.81 -17.61
CA LYS A 80 -1.76 -2.24 -17.51
C LYS A 80 -1.56 -2.88 -18.87
N THR A 81 -0.71 -3.91 -18.91
CA THR A 81 -0.59 -4.80 -20.07
C THR A 81 -1.59 -5.93 -19.92
N THR A 82 -2.29 -6.25 -21.00
CA THR A 82 -3.15 -7.43 -21.12
C THR A 82 -2.73 -8.20 -22.38
N VAL A 83 -2.74 -9.52 -22.29
CA VAL A 83 -2.46 -10.40 -23.43
C VAL A 83 -3.75 -11.06 -23.83
N ASP A 84 -4.14 -10.94 -25.11
CA ASP A 84 -5.34 -11.58 -25.64
C ASP A 84 -5.10 -13.10 -25.89
N PRO A 85 -6.15 -13.90 -26.17
CA PRO A 85 -6.02 -15.32 -26.46
C PRO A 85 -5.13 -15.64 -27.66
N ASP A 86 -4.92 -14.68 -28.56
CA ASP A 86 -4.07 -14.79 -29.74
C ASP A 86 -2.61 -14.42 -29.44
N GLY A 87 -2.28 -14.12 -28.18
CA GLY A 87 -0.92 -13.78 -27.72
C GLY A 87 -0.50 -12.34 -27.98
N ARG A 88 -1.44 -11.44 -28.37
CA ARG A 88 -1.14 -10.02 -28.59
C ARG A 88 -1.18 -9.27 -27.27
N ALA A 89 -0.08 -8.59 -26.96
CA ALA A 89 -0.01 -7.69 -25.82
C ALA A 89 -0.60 -6.31 -26.18
N THR A 90 -1.48 -5.81 -25.33
CA THR A 90 -2.03 -4.45 -25.41
C THR A 90 -1.76 -3.73 -24.11
N MET A 91 -1.24 -2.52 -24.18
CA MET A 91 -1.00 -1.66 -23.02
C MET A 91 -1.99 -0.50 -23.00
N ALA A 92 -2.62 -0.28 -21.87
CA ALA A 92 -3.59 0.81 -21.66
C ALA A 92 -3.28 1.56 -20.36
N GLY A 93 -3.45 2.89 -20.41
CA GLY A 93 -3.37 3.72 -19.21
C GLY A 93 -4.52 3.39 -18.24
N VAL A 94 -4.23 3.40 -16.94
CA VAL A 94 -5.22 3.26 -15.87
C VAL A 94 -5.18 4.48 -14.96
N GLY A 95 -6.36 4.96 -14.54
CA GLY A 95 -6.45 6.19 -13.73
C GLY A 95 -6.04 6.00 -12.27
N SER A 96 -6.12 4.78 -11.75
CA SER A 96 -5.76 4.45 -10.37
C SER A 96 -5.66 2.95 -10.17
N VAL A 97 -4.99 2.53 -9.10
CA VAL A 97 -4.86 1.11 -8.70
C VAL A 97 -5.42 0.94 -7.30
N LYS A 98 -6.39 0.03 -7.13
CA LYS A 98 -6.92 -0.33 -5.81
C LYS A 98 -5.90 -1.18 -5.06
N ILE A 99 -5.70 -0.86 -3.77
CA ILE A 99 -4.84 -1.61 -2.83
C ILE A 99 -5.74 -2.07 -1.67
N PRO A 100 -6.31 -3.29 -1.74
CA PRO A 100 -7.22 -3.77 -0.70
C PRO A 100 -6.54 -3.90 0.66
N ALA A 101 -7.33 -3.79 1.73
CA ALA A 101 -6.86 -4.01 3.10
C ALA A 101 -6.25 -5.42 3.25
N GLY A 102 -5.07 -5.51 3.86
CA GLY A 102 -4.35 -6.76 4.10
C GLY A 102 -3.72 -7.39 2.85
N GLU A 103 -3.73 -6.72 1.70
CA GLU A 103 -3.22 -7.29 0.45
C GLU A 103 -1.97 -6.57 -0.08
N THR A 104 -1.23 -7.31 -0.92
CA THR A 104 -0.11 -6.78 -1.69
C THR A 104 -0.49 -6.72 -3.17
N VAL A 105 -0.25 -5.57 -3.80
CA VAL A 105 -0.40 -5.36 -5.24
C VAL A 105 0.98 -5.22 -5.86
N SER A 106 1.32 -6.12 -6.78
CA SER A 106 2.57 -6.08 -7.53
C SER A 106 2.40 -5.33 -8.85
N LEU A 107 3.29 -4.38 -9.08
CA LEU A 107 3.50 -3.77 -10.38
C LEU A 107 4.70 -4.47 -11.02
N SER A 108 4.45 -5.29 -12.04
CA SER A 108 5.42 -6.23 -12.61
C SER A 108 5.33 -6.31 -14.13
N PRO A 109 6.38 -6.81 -14.83
CA PRO A 109 6.36 -7.00 -16.26
C PRO A 109 5.14 -7.82 -16.72
N GLY A 110 4.49 -7.39 -17.79
CA GLY A 110 3.30 -8.07 -18.34
C GLY A 110 1.99 -7.80 -17.59
N GLY A 111 2.03 -7.05 -16.50
CA GLY A 111 0.88 -6.67 -15.68
C GLY A 111 0.73 -5.15 -15.51
N LEU A 112 0.37 -4.75 -14.30
CA LEU A 112 0.41 -3.35 -13.88
C LEU A 112 1.87 -2.88 -13.84
N HIS A 113 2.13 -1.65 -14.27
CA HIS A 113 3.45 -1.02 -14.20
C HIS A 113 3.32 0.50 -14.28
N LEU A 114 4.39 1.18 -13.88
CA LEU A 114 4.54 2.61 -14.09
C LEU A 114 5.42 2.84 -15.30
N MET A 115 5.18 3.94 -16.02
CA MET A 115 5.99 4.37 -17.13
C MET A 115 6.39 5.83 -16.97
N MET A 116 7.69 6.08 -16.92
CA MET A 116 8.26 7.40 -17.06
C MET A 116 8.30 7.77 -18.54
N LEU A 117 7.87 8.99 -18.86
CA LEU A 117 7.98 9.59 -20.19
C LEU A 117 9.06 10.66 -20.16
N GLN A 118 9.89 10.69 -21.18
CA GLN A 118 11.04 11.60 -21.30
C GLN A 118 11.89 11.61 -20.01
N PRO A 119 12.38 10.42 -19.56
CA PRO A 119 13.23 10.38 -18.38
C PRO A 119 14.58 11.04 -18.67
N ASP A 120 15.21 11.57 -17.61
CA ASP A 120 16.63 11.87 -17.64
C ASP A 120 17.43 10.60 -18.03
N ARG A 121 18.68 10.81 -18.46
CA ARG A 121 19.57 9.66 -18.71
C ARG A 121 19.73 8.86 -17.41
N LEU A 122 19.38 7.57 -17.48
CA LEU A 122 19.48 6.61 -16.38
C LEU A 122 20.53 5.54 -16.69
N ALA A 123 21.37 5.23 -15.71
CA ALA A 123 22.38 4.18 -15.78
C ALA A 123 22.24 3.21 -14.61
N ALA A 124 22.68 1.97 -14.78
CA ALA A 124 22.68 0.99 -13.69
C ALA A 124 23.41 1.54 -12.45
N GLY A 125 22.79 1.37 -11.29
CA GLY A 125 23.26 1.90 -10.01
C GLY A 125 22.72 3.30 -9.67
N ASP A 126 22.08 4.00 -10.61
CA ASP A 126 21.38 5.25 -10.29
C ASP A 126 20.22 5.01 -9.35
N THR A 127 19.80 6.06 -8.63
CA THR A 127 18.59 6.08 -7.81
C THR A 127 17.60 7.09 -8.37
N VAL A 128 16.33 6.70 -8.40
CA VAL A 128 15.19 7.51 -8.83
C VAL A 128 14.21 7.62 -7.67
N ASP A 129 14.06 8.81 -7.09
CA ASP A 129 13.06 9.04 -6.06
C ASP A 129 11.66 9.06 -6.68
N LEU A 130 10.78 8.19 -6.18
CA LEU A 130 9.39 8.08 -6.59
C LEU A 130 8.50 8.66 -5.50
N THR A 131 7.62 9.56 -5.87
CA THR A 131 6.57 10.10 -4.99
C THR A 131 5.23 9.51 -5.41
N LEU A 132 4.67 8.63 -4.56
CA LEU A 132 3.39 7.96 -4.75
C LEU A 132 2.33 8.69 -3.93
N THR A 133 1.19 9.01 -4.54
CA THR A 133 0.06 9.64 -3.87
C THR A 133 -1.10 8.66 -3.75
N PHE A 134 -1.51 8.37 -2.54
CA PHE A 134 -2.62 7.49 -2.20
C PHE A 134 -3.84 8.28 -1.75
N GLU A 135 -5.03 7.68 -1.87
CA GLU A 135 -6.31 8.30 -1.53
C GLU A 135 -6.44 8.53 -0.02
N GLN A 136 -6.04 7.56 0.81
CA GLN A 136 -6.13 7.62 2.26
C GLN A 136 -4.78 7.81 2.95
N ALA A 137 -3.77 7.04 2.58
CA ALA A 137 -2.45 7.12 3.20
C ALA A 137 -1.67 8.41 2.86
N GLY A 138 -2.15 9.19 1.87
CA GLY A 138 -1.47 10.41 1.44
C GLY A 138 -0.25 10.14 0.57
N THR A 139 0.88 10.77 0.87
CA THR A 139 2.07 10.72 0.02
C THR A 139 3.18 9.89 0.65
N VAL A 140 3.72 8.94 -0.12
CA VAL A 140 4.87 8.10 0.25
C VAL A 140 5.97 8.31 -0.78
N THR A 141 7.20 8.56 -0.33
CA THR A 141 8.38 8.69 -1.20
C THR A 141 9.33 7.52 -0.96
N VAL A 142 9.74 6.86 -2.03
CA VAL A 142 10.66 5.72 -1.98
C VAL A 142 11.72 5.83 -3.06
N PRO A 143 12.96 5.39 -2.81
CA PRO A 143 13.98 5.27 -3.83
C PRO A 143 13.74 4.02 -4.68
N ALA A 144 13.85 4.14 -5.99
CA ALA A 144 13.92 3.03 -6.94
C ALA A 144 15.35 2.90 -7.48
N THR A 145 15.88 1.69 -7.52
CA THR A 145 17.21 1.43 -8.05
C THR A 145 17.14 1.18 -9.55
N VAL A 146 18.00 1.82 -10.31
CA VAL A 146 18.16 1.52 -11.74
C VAL A 146 19.06 0.28 -11.89
N THR A 147 18.56 -0.76 -12.56
CA THR A 147 19.25 -2.05 -12.70
C THR A 147 19.28 -2.53 -14.15
N ASP A 148 20.36 -3.20 -14.52
CA ASP A 148 20.49 -3.98 -15.76
C ASP A 148 20.21 -5.48 -15.54
N ASP A 149 19.98 -5.90 -14.31
CA ASP A 149 19.61 -7.26 -13.93
C ASP A 149 18.10 -7.47 -14.10
N ILE A 150 17.73 -8.17 -15.18
CA ILE A 150 16.32 -8.51 -15.47
C ILE A 150 15.77 -9.56 -14.49
N ASP A 151 16.60 -10.45 -13.96
CA ASP A 151 16.17 -11.48 -13.02
C ASP A 151 15.73 -10.84 -11.70
N ASP A 152 16.36 -9.74 -11.28
CA ASP A 152 15.95 -8.94 -10.13
C ASP A 152 14.57 -8.28 -10.35
N VAL A 153 14.19 -8.03 -11.59
CA VAL A 153 12.89 -7.44 -11.97
C VAL A 153 11.79 -8.49 -12.07
N VAL A 154 12.09 -9.66 -12.65
CA VAL A 154 11.10 -10.73 -12.94
C VAL A 154 10.84 -11.61 -11.72
N GLY A 155 11.86 -11.84 -10.89
CA GLY A 155 11.76 -12.70 -9.69
C GLY A 155 10.92 -12.13 -8.54
N ARG A 156 10.42 -10.91 -8.67
CA ARG A 156 9.64 -10.18 -7.65
C ARG A 156 8.13 -10.08 -7.93
N GLY A 157 7.67 -10.74 -9.00
CA GLY A 157 6.25 -10.76 -9.44
C GLY A 157 5.42 -11.86 -8.82
#